data_b3b429e1f9e2eaf8f1a6553635c08ee7
#
_entry.id   b3b429e1f9e2eaf8f1a6553635c08ee7
#
_cell.length_a   1.000
_cell.length_b   1.000
_cell.length_c   1.000
_cell.angle_alpha   90.00
_cell.angle_beta   90.00
_cell.angle_gamma   90.00
#
_symmetry.space_group_name_H-M   'P 1'
#
loop_
_entity.id
_entity.type
_entity.pdbx_description
1 polymer ?
#
loop_
_entity_poly.entity_id
_entity_poly.type
_entity_poly.pdbx_seq_one_letter_code
_entity_poly.pdbx_strand_id
1 'polypeptide(L)'
;MSMWNWFSITICTTIAIGILFWSTAEPITHYAGLPENVAPPRTPEAATFALSTMYLHWSFTPYAIYCVASLMFAFAYYNMKKPFSLGSTVAPLLGDWAIGKGGNIIDAVCLYALVAGMAAGLGSGILMLSGGLTDIAGVPSNSAVWAGITFAIVATFIVSSATGLMNGIRILSDINTKLLMLLAVVALVFGPTLWILSQSGQALVDYVVHFVPRNAQFFPGDWGKGWTIFYWAVWLAWAPITACFLGRIAYGRTVREFMLVNFIFPSLFAIVWMSIFSGTALYQEINGIADLHQYIAAGQEQSVSYEVFKQFPFPTAVVIFYMISAFVCFVTSSDSNMSAMASISSSGISPENPEGNQWLKIVWGAAVGTVAWVMISFTGGTDGIRILSTLGGFPAAILELLIIGALVRVVLFHEQLSGVD
;
A
#
# COMPACT_ATOMS: atom_id res chain seq x y z
N MET A 1 9.40 21.52 2.96
CA MET A 1 8.92 20.70 1.83
C MET A 1 7.62 21.27 1.30
N SER A 2 7.40 21.34 -0.04
CA SER A 2 6.12 21.77 -0.63
C SER A 2 5.00 20.76 -0.35
N MET A 3 3.73 21.20 -0.41
CA MET A 3 2.57 20.29 -0.26
C MET A 3 2.56 19.20 -1.34
N TRP A 4 2.92 19.56 -2.58
CA TRP A 4 3.03 18.60 -3.68
C TRP A 4 4.06 17.49 -3.41
N ASN A 5 5.28 17.87 -3.01
CA ASN A 5 6.32 16.87 -2.71
C ASN A 5 5.92 15.97 -1.52
N TRP A 6 5.28 16.55 -0.52
CA TRP A 6 4.78 15.78 0.61
C TRP A 6 3.71 14.77 0.18
N PHE A 7 2.73 15.21 -0.60
CA PHE A 7 1.71 14.34 -1.19
C PHE A 7 2.35 13.24 -2.06
N SER A 8 3.28 13.59 -2.96
CA SER A 8 3.95 12.62 -3.82
C SER A 8 4.70 11.55 -3.01
N ILE A 9 5.41 11.96 -1.97
CA ILE A 9 6.11 11.02 -1.07
C ILE A 9 5.09 10.12 -0.35
N THR A 10 4.00 10.69 0.18
CA THR A 10 2.96 9.92 0.86
C THR A 10 2.35 8.87 -0.06
N ILE A 11 1.90 9.25 -1.26
CA ILE A 11 1.33 8.32 -2.24
C ILE A 11 2.32 7.21 -2.59
N CYS A 12 3.55 7.57 -2.93
CA CYS A 12 4.56 6.60 -3.34
C CYS A 12 4.96 5.64 -2.20
N THR A 13 4.90 6.10 -0.96
CA THR A 13 5.21 5.27 0.22
C THR A 13 4.09 4.29 0.54
N THR A 14 2.83 4.71 0.37
CA THR A 14 1.68 3.99 0.94
C THR A 14 0.92 3.11 -0.06
N ILE A 15 0.79 3.54 -1.33
CA ILE A 15 -0.15 2.88 -2.26
C ILE A 15 0.54 2.19 -3.44
N ALA A 16 1.76 2.62 -3.77
CA ALA A 16 2.36 2.41 -5.08
C ALA A 16 2.41 0.94 -5.56
N ILE A 17 2.63 0.01 -4.65
CA ILE A 17 2.83 -1.40 -5.02
C ILE A 17 1.50 -2.09 -5.35
N GLY A 18 0.57 -2.07 -4.40
CA GLY A 18 -0.67 -2.84 -4.51
C GLY A 18 -1.62 -2.29 -5.57
N ILE A 19 -1.66 -0.97 -5.74
CA ILE A 19 -2.63 -0.32 -6.63
C ILE A 19 -2.45 -0.70 -8.11
N LEU A 20 -1.21 -0.91 -8.54
CA LEU A 20 -0.91 -1.31 -9.91
C LEU A 20 -1.32 -2.76 -10.19
N PHE A 21 -1.05 -3.65 -9.24
CA PHE A 21 -1.36 -5.07 -9.38
C PHE A 21 -2.88 -5.33 -9.26
N TRP A 22 -3.49 -4.84 -8.19
CA TRP A 22 -4.85 -5.22 -7.83
C TRP A 22 -5.94 -4.42 -8.52
N SER A 23 -5.65 -3.23 -9.04
CA SER A 23 -6.68 -2.37 -9.65
C SER A 23 -7.40 -3.00 -10.85
N THR A 24 -6.79 -3.97 -11.51
CA THR A 24 -7.37 -4.66 -12.66
C THR A 24 -7.79 -6.09 -12.33
N ALA A 25 -7.05 -6.81 -11.50
CA ALA A 25 -7.30 -8.22 -11.20
C ALA A 25 -8.42 -8.42 -10.16
N GLU A 26 -8.40 -7.64 -9.08
CA GLU A 26 -9.38 -7.77 -7.99
C GLU A 26 -10.83 -7.52 -8.44
N PRO A 27 -11.17 -6.47 -9.21
CA PRO A 27 -12.55 -6.23 -9.62
C PRO A 27 -13.11 -7.36 -10.50
N ILE A 28 -12.29 -8.01 -11.31
CA ILE A 28 -12.69 -9.16 -12.12
C ILE A 28 -13.03 -10.36 -11.21
N THR A 29 -12.23 -10.58 -10.18
CA THR A 29 -12.50 -11.64 -9.20
C THR A 29 -13.83 -11.40 -8.48
N HIS A 30 -14.10 -10.16 -8.04
CA HIS A 30 -15.36 -9.81 -7.37
C HIS A 30 -16.55 -9.83 -8.31
N TYR A 31 -16.38 -9.52 -9.57
CA TYR A 31 -17.43 -9.61 -10.58
C TYR A 31 -17.84 -11.06 -10.87
N ALA A 32 -16.86 -11.97 -10.89
CA ALA A 32 -17.08 -13.38 -11.16
C ALA A 32 -17.47 -14.19 -9.90
N GLY A 33 -17.06 -13.73 -8.71
CA GLY A 33 -17.32 -14.40 -7.43
C GLY A 33 -17.44 -13.39 -6.29
N LEU A 34 -18.66 -13.20 -5.79
CA LEU A 34 -18.99 -12.27 -4.71
C LEU A 34 -19.65 -13.03 -3.55
N PRO A 35 -19.83 -12.40 -2.36
CA PRO A 35 -20.49 -13.06 -1.24
C PRO A 35 -21.91 -13.50 -1.60
N GLU A 36 -22.32 -14.65 -1.02
CA GLU A 36 -23.70 -15.10 -1.15
C GLU A 36 -24.68 -14.01 -0.66
N ASN A 37 -25.82 -13.91 -1.30
CA ASN A 37 -26.91 -12.94 -1.00
C ASN A 37 -26.61 -11.48 -1.30
N VAL A 38 -25.53 -11.14 -2.02
CA VAL A 38 -25.30 -9.77 -2.50
C VAL A 38 -25.94 -9.55 -3.88
N ALA A 39 -25.49 -10.32 -4.88
CA ALA A 39 -26.05 -10.33 -6.22
C ALA A 39 -25.63 -11.62 -6.94
N PRO A 40 -26.29 -12.02 -8.02
CA PRO A 40 -25.76 -13.07 -8.89
C PRO A 40 -24.44 -12.63 -9.53
N PRO A 41 -23.46 -13.55 -9.69
CA PRO A 41 -22.22 -13.26 -10.40
C PRO A 41 -22.47 -12.78 -11.84
N ARG A 42 -21.58 -11.93 -12.35
CA ARG A 42 -21.59 -11.42 -13.73
C ARG A 42 -22.85 -10.64 -14.12
N THR A 43 -23.46 -9.96 -13.15
CA THR A 43 -24.59 -9.03 -13.35
C THR A 43 -24.14 -7.57 -13.23
N PRO A 44 -24.96 -6.59 -13.65
CA PRO A 44 -24.66 -5.17 -13.42
C PRO A 44 -24.48 -4.82 -11.93
N GLU A 45 -25.24 -5.47 -11.05
CA GLU A 45 -25.13 -5.33 -9.59
C GLU A 45 -23.81 -5.87 -9.08
N ALA A 46 -23.35 -7.00 -9.62
CA ALA A 46 -22.03 -7.55 -9.32
C ALA A 46 -20.90 -6.61 -9.75
N ALA A 47 -21.03 -5.93 -10.89
CA ALA A 47 -20.07 -4.93 -11.34
C ALA A 47 -20.03 -3.70 -10.41
N THR A 48 -21.21 -3.23 -9.93
CA THR A 48 -21.30 -2.15 -8.95
C THR A 48 -20.68 -2.57 -7.62
N PHE A 49 -20.97 -3.77 -7.13
CA PHE A 49 -20.36 -4.32 -5.92
C PHE A 49 -18.85 -4.45 -6.05
N ALA A 50 -18.36 -4.97 -7.18
CA ALA A 50 -16.94 -5.14 -7.43
C ALA A 50 -16.19 -3.80 -7.33
N LEU A 51 -16.67 -2.76 -8.03
CA LEU A 51 -16.04 -1.46 -8.02
C LEU A 51 -16.17 -0.74 -6.66
N SER A 52 -17.31 -0.84 -6.00
CA SER A 52 -17.55 -0.32 -4.65
C SER A 52 -16.63 -1.00 -3.62
N THR A 53 -16.35 -2.28 -3.77
CA THR A 53 -15.40 -3.03 -2.95
C THR A 53 -13.96 -2.54 -3.15
N MET A 54 -13.59 -2.16 -4.38
CA MET A 54 -12.29 -1.52 -4.62
C MET A 54 -12.15 -0.22 -3.82
N TYR A 55 -13.21 0.59 -3.73
CA TYR A 55 -13.18 1.80 -2.90
C TYR A 55 -13.04 1.46 -1.41
N LEU A 56 -13.72 0.42 -0.93
CA LEU A 56 -13.61 -0.04 0.46
C LEU A 56 -12.18 -0.47 0.80
N HIS A 57 -11.59 -1.31 -0.04
CA HIS A 57 -10.30 -1.92 0.23
C HIS A 57 -9.10 -0.95 0.04
N TRP A 58 -9.28 0.15 -0.72
CA TRP A 58 -8.15 0.97 -1.17
C TRP A 58 -8.24 2.46 -0.80
N SER A 59 -9.34 2.95 -0.20
CA SER A 59 -9.51 4.38 0.05
C SER A 59 -9.57 4.75 1.55
N PHE A 60 -10.66 5.27 2.03
CA PHE A 60 -10.73 5.90 3.36
C PHE A 60 -10.35 4.98 4.52
N THR A 61 -10.79 3.73 4.53
CA THR A 61 -10.49 2.82 5.65
C THR A 61 -8.98 2.51 5.76
N PRO A 62 -8.28 2.08 4.70
CA PRO A 62 -6.82 1.91 4.73
C PRO A 62 -6.07 3.17 5.15
N TYR A 63 -6.42 4.31 4.57
CA TYR A 63 -5.74 5.55 4.90
C TYR A 63 -6.04 6.08 6.30
N ALA A 64 -7.20 5.72 6.89
CA ALA A 64 -7.46 5.98 8.30
C ALA A 64 -6.50 5.20 9.20
N ILE A 65 -6.22 3.92 8.91
CA ILE A 65 -5.24 3.10 9.62
C ILE A 65 -3.87 3.79 9.61
N TYR A 66 -3.38 4.17 8.44
CA TYR A 66 -2.09 4.88 8.33
C TYR A 66 -2.10 6.24 9.02
N CYS A 67 -3.18 7.01 8.86
CA CYS A 67 -3.27 8.36 9.39
C CYS A 67 -3.26 8.38 10.92
N VAL A 68 -4.00 7.47 11.56
CA VAL A 68 -4.09 7.37 13.04
C VAL A 68 -2.71 7.04 13.61
N ALA A 69 -2.06 5.99 13.11
CA ALA A 69 -0.74 5.59 13.59
C ALA A 69 0.31 6.70 13.36
N SER A 70 0.31 7.31 12.17
CA SER A 70 1.29 8.34 11.81
C SER A 70 1.09 9.64 12.59
N LEU A 71 -0.15 10.05 12.83
CA LEU A 71 -0.47 11.23 13.62
C LEU A 71 -0.03 11.05 15.07
N MET A 72 -0.35 9.88 15.65
CA MET A 72 0.06 9.58 17.02
C MET A 72 1.59 9.49 17.14
N PHE A 73 2.28 8.93 16.14
CA PHE A 73 3.74 8.92 16.10
C PHE A 73 4.32 10.33 16.05
N ALA A 74 3.83 11.18 15.15
CA ALA A 74 4.28 12.57 15.03
C ALA A 74 4.07 13.34 16.34
N PHE A 75 2.90 13.16 16.97
CA PHE A 75 2.59 13.80 18.25
C PHE A 75 3.51 13.31 19.38
N ALA A 76 3.70 12.00 19.52
CA ALA A 76 4.60 11.43 20.53
C ALA A 76 6.04 11.93 20.35
N TYR A 77 6.53 11.93 19.13
CA TYR A 77 7.91 12.30 18.83
C TYR A 77 8.16 13.82 18.93
N TYR A 78 7.31 14.65 18.31
CA TYR A 78 7.55 16.10 18.22
C TYR A 78 6.97 16.89 19.40
N ASN A 79 5.77 16.55 19.87
CA ASN A 79 5.09 17.31 20.92
C ASN A 79 5.44 16.75 22.30
N MET A 80 5.33 15.44 22.51
CA MET A 80 5.62 14.80 23.79
C MET A 80 7.13 14.56 24.01
N LYS A 81 7.99 14.84 23.02
CA LYS A 81 9.45 14.63 23.07
C LYS A 81 9.87 13.22 23.47
N LYS A 82 9.09 12.22 23.04
CA LYS A 82 9.40 10.81 23.29
C LYS A 82 10.43 10.30 22.27
N PRO A 83 11.14 9.20 22.57
CA PRO A 83 12.09 8.58 21.63
C PRO A 83 11.48 8.23 20.27
N PHE A 84 12.32 8.14 19.25
CA PHE A 84 11.93 7.64 17.92
C PHE A 84 11.70 6.13 18.00
N SER A 85 10.51 5.72 18.40
CA SER A 85 10.11 4.34 18.67
C SER A 85 8.59 4.22 18.55
N LEU A 86 8.10 3.10 18.04
CA LEU A 86 6.67 2.80 18.03
C LEU A 86 6.11 2.59 19.43
N GLY A 87 6.93 2.14 20.37
CA GLY A 87 6.55 2.12 21.79
C GLY A 87 6.12 3.50 22.30
N SER A 88 6.70 4.57 21.78
CA SER A 88 6.32 5.94 22.15
C SER A 88 4.87 6.29 21.80
N THR A 89 4.30 5.68 20.78
CA THR A 89 2.90 5.92 20.37
C THR A 89 1.88 5.43 21.41
N VAL A 90 2.24 4.41 22.17
CA VAL A 90 1.37 3.82 23.21
C VAL A 90 1.74 4.24 24.62
N ALA A 91 2.78 5.08 24.77
CA ALA A 91 3.19 5.62 26.08
C ALA A 91 2.08 6.35 26.85
N PRO A 92 1.13 7.06 26.20
CA PRO A 92 -0.01 7.62 26.92
C PRO A 92 -0.85 6.58 27.68
N LEU A 93 -0.91 5.32 27.21
CA LEU A 93 -1.64 4.23 27.86
C LEU A 93 -0.76 3.40 28.81
N LEU A 94 0.44 3.05 28.38
CA LEU A 94 1.30 2.07 29.01
C LEU A 94 2.43 2.69 29.86
N GLY A 95 2.54 4.02 29.86
CA GLY A 95 3.53 4.75 30.66
C GLY A 95 4.98 4.47 30.25
N ASP A 96 5.89 4.57 31.19
CA ASP A 96 7.35 4.45 30.97
C ASP A 96 7.79 3.05 30.50
N TRP A 97 6.98 2.01 30.76
CA TRP A 97 7.25 0.69 30.24
C TRP A 97 7.34 0.70 28.70
N ALA A 98 6.44 1.43 28.03
CA ALA A 98 6.41 1.54 26.59
C ALA A 98 7.60 2.30 25.97
N ILE A 99 8.33 3.06 26.77
CA ILE A 99 9.53 3.82 26.33
C ILE A 99 10.81 3.00 26.61
N GLY A 100 10.77 2.10 27.58
CA GLY A 100 11.90 1.27 27.99
C GLY A 100 11.93 -0.10 27.27
N LYS A 101 12.03 -1.15 28.07
CA LYS A 101 12.11 -2.54 27.55
C LYS A 101 10.90 -2.93 26.71
N GLY A 102 9.70 -2.47 27.07
CA GLY A 102 8.48 -2.71 26.31
C GLY A 102 8.51 -2.05 24.93
N GLY A 103 9.07 -0.85 24.82
CA GLY A 103 9.28 -0.16 23.54
C GLY A 103 10.12 -0.97 22.57
N ASN A 104 11.23 -1.54 23.03
CA ASN A 104 12.07 -2.39 22.18
C ASN A 104 11.33 -3.63 21.68
N ILE A 105 10.46 -4.23 22.51
CA ILE A 105 9.63 -5.37 22.10
C ILE A 105 8.62 -4.92 21.04
N ILE A 106 7.95 -3.80 21.25
CA ILE A 106 6.99 -3.24 20.30
C ILE A 106 7.68 -2.93 18.97
N ASP A 107 8.84 -2.28 18.98
CA ASP A 107 9.61 -1.98 17.77
C ASP A 107 10.03 -3.25 17.02
N ALA A 108 10.47 -4.29 17.72
CA ALA A 108 10.84 -5.56 17.11
C ALA A 108 9.63 -6.27 16.46
N VAL A 109 8.47 -6.27 17.12
CA VAL A 109 7.22 -6.81 16.57
C VAL A 109 6.78 -6.03 15.34
N CYS A 110 6.91 -4.72 15.34
CA CYS A 110 6.58 -3.88 14.19
C CYS A 110 7.54 -4.07 13.01
N LEU A 111 8.83 -4.25 13.29
CA LEU A 111 9.81 -4.59 12.25
C LEU A 111 9.48 -5.95 11.60
N TYR A 112 9.11 -6.95 12.41
CA TYR A 112 8.64 -8.23 11.90
C TYR A 112 7.38 -8.06 11.03
N ALA A 113 6.38 -7.32 11.51
CA ALA A 113 5.14 -7.07 10.77
C ALA A 113 5.42 -6.41 9.40
N LEU A 114 6.30 -5.39 9.36
CA LEU A 114 6.64 -4.74 8.11
C LEU A 114 7.45 -5.64 7.18
N VAL A 115 8.41 -6.43 7.70
CA VAL A 115 9.14 -7.40 6.85
C VAL A 115 8.16 -8.31 6.13
N ALA A 116 7.16 -8.83 6.85
CA ALA A 116 6.11 -9.66 6.27
C ALA A 116 5.26 -8.90 5.23
N GLY A 117 4.78 -7.70 5.56
CA GLY A 117 3.99 -6.86 4.67
C GLY A 117 4.76 -6.43 3.42
N MET A 118 5.99 -5.94 3.59
CA MET A 118 6.83 -5.52 2.47
C MET A 118 7.25 -6.68 1.58
N ALA A 119 7.60 -7.83 2.15
CA ALA A 119 7.93 -9.00 1.36
C ALA A 119 6.75 -9.50 0.54
N ALA A 120 5.52 -9.42 1.09
CA ALA A 120 4.29 -9.70 0.36
C ALA A 120 4.09 -8.71 -0.81
N GLY A 121 4.21 -7.41 -0.55
CA GLY A 121 4.11 -6.37 -1.58
C GLY A 121 5.18 -6.50 -2.66
N LEU A 122 6.44 -6.72 -2.27
CA LEU A 122 7.54 -6.93 -3.21
C LEU A 122 7.33 -8.20 -4.04
N GLY A 123 6.80 -9.27 -3.44
CA GLY A 123 6.44 -10.50 -4.14
C GLY A 123 5.44 -10.24 -5.27
N SER A 124 4.37 -9.48 -5.01
CA SER A 124 3.41 -9.06 -6.06
C SER A 124 4.11 -8.31 -7.19
N GLY A 125 5.05 -7.41 -6.84
CA GLY A 125 5.80 -6.64 -7.82
C GLY A 125 6.74 -7.46 -8.68
N ILE A 126 7.44 -8.41 -8.06
CA ILE A 126 8.31 -9.33 -8.78
C ILE A 126 7.51 -10.16 -9.79
N LEU A 127 6.37 -10.72 -9.37
CA LEU A 127 5.49 -11.48 -10.24
C LEU A 127 4.95 -10.62 -11.39
N MET A 128 4.52 -9.38 -11.10
CA MET A 128 4.03 -8.46 -12.10
C MET A 128 5.11 -8.10 -13.13
N LEU A 129 6.31 -7.69 -12.71
CA LEU A 129 7.40 -7.37 -13.63
C LEU A 129 7.86 -8.60 -14.43
N SER A 130 7.87 -9.79 -13.82
CA SER A 130 8.17 -11.03 -14.50
C SER A 130 7.11 -11.35 -15.57
N GLY A 131 5.82 -11.16 -15.27
CA GLY A 131 4.73 -11.31 -16.24
C GLY A 131 4.90 -10.39 -17.45
N GLY A 132 5.27 -9.12 -17.22
CA GLY A 132 5.56 -8.18 -18.30
C GLY A 132 6.76 -8.57 -19.17
N LEU A 133 7.83 -9.09 -18.56
CA LEU A 133 8.99 -9.61 -19.30
C LEU A 133 8.60 -10.83 -20.14
N THR A 134 7.74 -11.70 -19.62
CA THR A 134 7.20 -12.82 -20.38
C THR A 134 6.40 -12.32 -21.58
N ASP A 135 5.55 -11.33 -21.35
CA ASP A 135 4.65 -10.79 -22.38
C ASP A 135 5.39 -10.08 -23.53
N ILE A 136 6.40 -9.24 -23.19
CA ILE A 136 7.12 -8.44 -24.19
C ILE A 136 8.27 -9.22 -24.85
N ALA A 137 9.00 -10.01 -24.08
CA ALA A 137 10.28 -10.59 -24.50
C ALA A 137 10.31 -12.12 -24.45
N GLY A 138 9.19 -12.79 -24.11
CA GLY A 138 9.13 -14.24 -23.99
C GLY A 138 10.02 -14.82 -22.87
N VAL A 139 10.45 -14.01 -21.91
CA VAL A 139 11.28 -14.47 -20.80
C VAL A 139 10.45 -15.33 -19.86
N PRO A 140 10.84 -16.58 -19.56
CA PRO A 140 10.03 -17.46 -18.71
C PRO A 140 9.95 -16.93 -17.27
N SER A 141 8.73 -16.91 -16.71
CA SER A 141 8.52 -16.55 -15.30
C SER A 141 8.94 -17.72 -14.42
N ASN A 142 10.10 -17.59 -13.77
CA ASN A 142 10.66 -18.61 -12.90
C ASN A 142 11.50 -17.98 -11.77
N SER A 143 11.91 -18.80 -10.80
CA SER A 143 12.64 -18.36 -9.60
C SER A 143 13.95 -17.62 -9.91
N ALA A 144 14.65 -17.95 -10.99
CA ALA A 144 15.89 -17.27 -11.38
C ALA A 144 15.62 -15.85 -11.89
N VAL A 145 14.57 -15.67 -12.72
CA VAL A 145 14.14 -14.36 -13.21
C VAL A 145 13.62 -13.52 -12.04
N TRP A 146 12.86 -14.11 -11.13
CA TRP A 146 12.39 -13.42 -9.90
C TRP A 146 13.54 -12.96 -9.02
N ALA A 147 14.60 -13.78 -8.86
CA ALA A 147 15.83 -13.37 -8.15
C ALA A 147 16.50 -12.17 -8.83
N GLY A 148 16.60 -12.18 -10.17
CA GLY A 148 17.16 -11.06 -10.94
C GLY A 148 16.36 -9.77 -10.79
N ILE A 149 15.03 -9.82 -10.84
CA ILE A 149 14.14 -8.67 -10.61
C ILE A 149 14.29 -8.16 -9.18
N THR A 150 14.30 -9.06 -8.19
CA THR A 150 14.52 -8.72 -6.78
C THR A 150 15.83 -7.96 -6.61
N PHE A 151 16.91 -8.50 -7.17
CA PHE A 151 18.22 -7.85 -7.12
C PHE A 151 18.20 -6.46 -7.77
N ALA A 152 17.58 -6.31 -8.94
CA ALA A 152 17.48 -5.02 -9.63
C ALA A 152 16.73 -3.97 -8.78
N ILE A 153 15.61 -4.34 -8.17
CA ILE A 153 14.84 -3.44 -7.30
C ILE A 153 15.69 -3.05 -6.07
N VAL A 154 16.26 -4.04 -5.38
CA VAL A 154 17.08 -3.82 -4.17
C VAL A 154 18.30 -2.95 -4.48
N ALA A 155 19.05 -3.25 -5.54
CA ALA A 155 20.20 -2.46 -5.95
C ALA A 155 19.82 -1.00 -6.28
N THR A 156 18.70 -0.79 -6.97
CA THR A 156 18.25 0.55 -7.37
C THR A 156 17.87 1.41 -6.17
N PHE A 157 17.13 0.87 -5.19
CA PHE A 157 16.81 1.66 -4.01
C PHE A 157 18.02 1.90 -3.10
N ILE A 158 19.00 0.99 -3.05
CA ILE A 158 20.28 1.22 -2.33
C ILE A 158 21.02 2.41 -2.95
N VAL A 159 21.10 2.47 -4.28
CA VAL A 159 21.70 3.61 -4.99
C VAL A 159 20.91 4.89 -4.72
N SER A 160 19.57 4.84 -4.77
CA SER A 160 18.70 5.98 -4.42
C SER A 160 18.97 6.47 -3.00
N SER A 161 19.00 5.55 -2.04
CA SER A 161 19.29 5.86 -0.63
C SER A 161 20.64 6.53 -0.40
N ALA A 162 21.67 6.16 -1.20
CA ALA A 162 23.00 6.75 -1.09
C ALA A 162 23.04 8.25 -1.48
N THR A 163 22.05 8.73 -2.22
CA THR A 163 21.93 10.17 -2.59
C THR A 163 21.34 11.05 -1.48
N GLY A 164 20.95 10.45 -0.36
CA GLY A 164 20.32 11.11 0.81
C GLY A 164 18.79 11.11 0.74
N LEU A 165 18.18 10.91 1.91
CA LEU A 165 16.75 10.70 2.08
C LEU A 165 15.89 11.75 1.39
N MET A 166 16.20 13.03 1.63
CA MET A 166 15.34 14.13 1.17
C MET A 166 15.50 14.44 -0.33
N ASN A 167 16.62 14.10 -0.94
CA ASN A 167 16.84 14.36 -2.36
C ASN A 167 16.40 13.18 -3.22
N GLY A 168 16.85 11.97 -2.92
CA GLY A 168 16.54 10.76 -3.70
C GLY A 168 15.04 10.46 -3.68
N ILE A 169 14.45 10.26 -2.48
CA ILE A 169 13.02 9.93 -2.32
C ILE A 169 12.13 11.02 -2.92
N ARG A 170 12.45 12.30 -2.70
CA ARG A 170 11.64 13.41 -3.22
C ARG A 170 11.59 13.43 -4.74
N ILE A 171 12.74 13.29 -5.40
CA ILE A 171 12.82 13.33 -6.87
C ILE A 171 12.13 12.11 -7.47
N LEU A 172 12.42 10.93 -6.96
CA LEU A 172 11.81 9.68 -7.46
C LEU A 172 10.30 9.67 -7.23
N SER A 173 9.82 10.13 -6.06
CA SER A 173 8.38 10.21 -5.78
C SER A 173 7.66 11.22 -6.67
N ASP A 174 8.28 12.38 -6.97
CA ASP A 174 7.72 13.36 -7.89
C ASP A 174 7.60 12.79 -9.31
N ILE A 175 8.66 12.13 -9.81
CA ILE A 175 8.65 11.45 -11.11
C ILE A 175 7.57 10.37 -11.12
N ASN A 176 7.55 9.51 -10.10
CA ASN A 176 6.61 8.40 -10.01
C ASN A 176 5.15 8.88 -9.98
N THR A 177 4.84 9.90 -9.19
CA THR A 177 3.48 10.46 -9.14
C THR A 177 3.05 10.99 -10.51
N LYS A 178 3.96 11.65 -11.24
CA LYS A 178 3.69 12.11 -12.61
C LYS A 178 3.49 10.96 -13.60
N LEU A 179 4.28 9.89 -13.49
CA LEU A 179 4.08 8.68 -14.31
C LEU A 179 2.72 8.03 -14.03
N LEU A 180 2.33 7.90 -12.75
CA LEU A 180 1.01 7.39 -12.37
C LEU A 180 -0.13 8.26 -12.91
N MET A 181 -0.02 9.59 -12.77
CA MET A 181 -1.03 10.50 -13.31
C MET A 181 -1.11 10.41 -14.85
N LEU A 182 0.03 10.32 -15.54
CA LEU A 182 0.05 10.15 -16.98
C LEU A 182 -0.60 8.83 -17.40
N LEU A 183 -0.31 7.73 -16.69
CA LEU A 183 -0.93 6.44 -16.94
C LEU A 183 -2.45 6.50 -16.77
N ALA A 184 -2.92 7.17 -15.70
CA ALA A 184 -4.35 7.37 -15.47
C ALA A 184 -5.01 8.21 -16.58
N VAL A 185 -4.35 9.26 -17.06
CA VAL A 185 -4.84 10.08 -18.19
C VAL A 185 -4.90 9.25 -19.46
N VAL A 186 -3.88 8.45 -19.76
CA VAL A 186 -3.86 7.54 -20.92
C VAL A 186 -5.02 6.55 -20.84
N ALA A 187 -5.22 5.92 -19.67
CA ALA A 187 -6.30 4.97 -19.46
C ALA A 187 -7.69 5.62 -19.56
N LEU A 188 -7.83 6.85 -19.11
CA LEU A 188 -9.10 7.58 -19.23
C LEU A 188 -9.38 8.03 -20.67
N VAL A 189 -8.38 8.55 -21.38
CA VAL A 189 -8.54 9.05 -22.77
C VAL A 189 -8.84 7.92 -23.75
N PHE A 190 -8.17 6.79 -23.62
CA PHE A 190 -8.31 5.65 -24.53
C PHE A 190 -9.28 4.58 -24.02
N GLY A 191 -9.69 4.66 -22.75
CA GLY A 191 -10.66 3.77 -22.14
C GLY A 191 -12.11 4.21 -22.38
N PRO A 192 -13.08 3.45 -21.84
CA PRO A 192 -14.51 3.70 -21.98
C PRO A 192 -15.01 4.79 -21.00
N THR A 193 -14.55 6.01 -21.15
CA THR A 193 -14.69 7.13 -20.18
C THR A 193 -16.12 7.33 -19.71
N LEU A 194 -17.13 7.33 -20.62
CA LEU A 194 -18.52 7.55 -20.23
C LEU A 194 -19.06 6.41 -19.37
N TRP A 195 -18.69 5.18 -19.68
CA TRP A 195 -19.07 4.02 -18.89
C TRP A 195 -18.37 4.05 -17.51
N ILE A 196 -17.07 4.37 -17.48
CA ILE A 196 -16.31 4.54 -16.25
C ILE A 196 -16.99 5.56 -15.33
N LEU A 197 -17.33 6.73 -15.84
CA LEU A 197 -17.99 7.78 -15.04
C LEU A 197 -19.37 7.35 -14.51
N SER A 198 -20.18 6.71 -15.35
CA SER A 198 -21.51 6.22 -14.94
C SER A 198 -21.40 5.12 -13.89
N GLN A 199 -20.57 4.11 -14.13
CA GLN A 199 -20.39 2.97 -13.23
C GLN A 199 -19.74 3.38 -11.91
N SER A 200 -18.74 4.29 -11.98
CA SER A 200 -18.10 4.84 -10.78
C SER A 200 -19.07 5.65 -9.92
N GLY A 201 -19.97 6.39 -10.52
CA GLY A 201 -21.02 7.11 -9.79
C GLY A 201 -21.92 6.16 -9.00
N GLN A 202 -22.38 5.07 -9.63
CA GLN A 202 -23.19 4.04 -8.98
C GLN A 202 -22.43 3.35 -7.85
N ALA A 203 -21.17 2.95 -8.12
CA ALA A 203 -20.31 2.31 -7.13
C ALA A 203 -19.98 3.24 -5.94
N LEU A 204 -19.83 4.54 -6.18
CA LEU A 204 -19.59 5.51 -5.12
C LEU A 204 -20.80 5.67 -4.20
N VAL A 205 -22.01 5.70 -4.77
CA VAL A 205 -23.26 5.71 -3.98
C VAL A 205 -23.35 4.43 -3.14
N ASP A 206 -23.12 3.27 -3.75
CA ASP A 206 -23.13 1.98 -3.04
C ASP A 206 -22.07 1.94 -1.93
N TYR A 207 -20.86 2.45 -2.20
CA TYR A 207 -19.79 2.55 -1.20
C TYR A 207 -20.19 3.41 0.00
N VAL A 208 -20.73 4.59 -0.23
CA VAL A 208 -21.12 5.52 0.84
C VAL A 208 -22.28 4.95 1.67
N VAL A 209 -23.30 4.41 1.02
CA VAL A 209 -24.47 3.81 1.70
C VAL A 209 -24.07 2.62 2.57
N HIS A 210 -23.16 1.78 2.08
CA HIS A 210 -22.74 0.57 2.76
C HIS A 210 -21.40 0.72 3.52
N PHE A 211 -20.86 1.93 3.65
CA PHE A 211 -19.56 2.15 4.27
C PHE A 211 -19.47 1.56 5.68
N VAL A 212 -20.38 1.94 6.56
CA VAL A 212 -20.37 1.46 7.96
C VAL A 212 -20.68 -0.04 8.05
N PRO A 213 -21.74 -0.56 7.42
CA PRO A 213 -22.01 -2.00 7.45
C PRO A 213 -20.83 -2.86 6.97
N ARG A 214 -20.21 -2.49 5.84
CA ARG A 214 -19.10 -3.29 5.26
C ARG A 214 -17.79 -3.19 6.06
N ASN A 215 -17.58 -2.12 6.81
CA ASN A 215 -16.44 -2.01 7.72
C ASN A 215 -16.68 -2.71 9.07
N ALA A 216 -17.93 -2.77 9.54
CA ALA A 216 -18.29 -3.33 10.84
C ALA A 216 -18.70 -4.81 10.79
N GLN A 217 -19.17 -5.27 9.65
CA GLN A 217 -19.69 -6.63 9.45
C GLN A 217 -18.89 -7.29 8.32
N PHE A 218 -18.07 -8.26 8.68
CA PHE A 218 -17.39 -9.07 7.67
C PHE A 218 -18.38 -10.01 7.00
N PHE A 219 -18.31 -10.13 5.69
CA PHE A 219 -19.06 -11.15 4.98
C PHE A 219 -18.66 -12.53 5.49
N PRO A 220 -19.63 -13.41 5.76
CA PRO A 220 -19.34 -14.78 6.20
C PRO A 220 -18.70 -15.59 5.05
N GLY A 221 -18.01 -16.66 5.42
CA GLY A 221 -17.42 -17.59 4.47
C GLY A 221 -16.04 -17.19 3.95
N ASP A 222 -15.64 -17.86 2.88
CA ASP A 222 -14.27 -17.75 2.38
C ASP A 222 -14.00 -16.44 1.64
N TRP A 223 -15.02 -15.82 1.06
CA TRP A 223 -14.88 -14.53 0.40
C TRP A 223 -14.42 -13.45 1.40
N GLY A 224 -15.10 -13.33 2.54
CA GLY A 224 -14.73 -12.32 3.56
C GLY A 224 -13.34 -12.54 4.13
N LYS A 225 -12.95 -13.81 4.35
CA LYS A 225 -11.60 -14.18 4.80
C LYS A 225 -10.54 -13.89 3.74
N GLY A 226 -10.81 -14.29 2.51
CA GLY A 226 -9.85 -14.18 1.40
C GLY A 226 -9.66 -12.75 0.89
N TRP A 227 -10.59 -11.84 1.19
CA TRP A 227 -10.56 -10.47 0.66
C TRP A 227 -10.53 -9.41 1.74
N THR A 228 -11.62 -9.12 2.42
CA THR A 228 -11.67 -7.99 3.36
C THR A 228 -10.70 -8.17 4.53
N ILE A 229 -10.67 -9.37 5.15
CA ILE A 229 -9.73 -9.66 6.25
C ILE A 229 -8.28 -9.65 5.74
N PHE A 230 -8.04 -10.21 4.56
CA PHE A 230 -6.73 -10.15 3.91
C PHE A 230 -6.26 -8.70 3.70
N TYR A 231 -7.11 -7.82 3.15
CA TYR A 231 -6.75 -6.42 2.96
C TYR A 231 -6.47 -5.69 4.27
N TRP A 232 -7.30 -5.90 5.30
CA TRP A 232 -7.02 -5.31 6.61
C TRP A 232 -5.70 -5.82 7.19
N ALA A 233 -5.39 -7.10 7.01
CA ALA A 233 -4.10 -7.64 7.43
C ALA A 233 -2.92 -7.01 6.67
N VAL A 234 -3.04 -6.81 5.35
CA VAL A 234 -2.04 -6.11 4.54
C VAL A 234 -1.79 -4.69 5.07
N TRP A 235 -2.85 -3.89 5.20
CA TRP A 235 -2.73 -2.50 5.62
C TRP A 235 -2.18 -2.37 7.04
N LEU A 236 -2.62 -3.23 7.94
CA LEU A 236 -2.13 -3.29 9.32
C LEU A 236 -0.66 -3.71 9.40
N ALA A 237 -0.20 -4.67 8.56
CA ALA A 237 1.20 -5.08 8.55
C ALA A 237 2.14 -3.93 8.15
N TRP A 238 1.70 -3.06 7.26
CA TRP A 238 2.47 -1.90 6.81
C TRP A 238 2.39 -0.71 7.76
N ALA A 239 1.24 -0.53 8.46
CA ALA A 239 0.91 0.70 9.18
C ALA A 239 1.96 1.14 10.20
N PRO A 240 2.49 0.31 11.10
CA PRO A 240 3.34 0.81 12.20
C PRO A 240 4.60 1.53 11.71
N ILE A 241 5.33 0.93 10.79
CA ILE A 241 6.60 1.50 10.32
C ILE A 241 6.38 2.58 9.27
N THR A 242 5.39 2.40 8.38
CA THR A 242 4.97 3.47 7.48
C THR A 242 4.54 4.72 8.28
N ALA A 243 3.90 4.52 9.43
CA ALA A 243 3.56 5.58 10.36
C ALA A 243 4.79 6.35 10.85
N CYS A 244 5.88 5.67 11.19
CA CYS A 244 7.12 6.33 11.59
C CYS A 244 7.68 7.21 10.48
N PHE A 245 7.63 6.74 9.23
CA PHE A 245 8.09 7.52 8.09
C PHE A 245 7.21 8.74 7.85
N LEU A 246 5.89 8.57 7.75
CA LEU A 246 4.95 9.66 7.50
C LEU A 246 4.94 10.68 8.64
N GLY A 247 4.99 10.21 9.89
CA GLY A 247 5.08 11.07 11.07
C GLY A 247 6.36 11.89 11.08
N ARG A 248 7.50 11.28 10.72
CA ARG A 248 8.80 11.97 10.66
C ARG A 248 8.82 13.11 9.65
N ILE A 249 8.25 12.93 8.47
CA ILE A 249 8.25 13.95 7.42
C ILE A 249 7.21 15.07 7.66
N ALA A 250 6.41 14.95 8.72
CA ALA A 250 5.37 15.93 9.08
C ALA A 250 5.86 17.10 9.94
N TYR A 251 7.16 17.19 10.24
CA TYR A 251 7.72 18.26 11.08
C TYR A 251 7.29 19.66 10.61
N GLY A 252 6.79 20.47 11.54
CA GLY A 252 6.33 21.83 11.29
C GLY A 252 5.00 21.94 10.55
N ARG A 253 4.21 20.86 10.50
CA ARG A 253 2.89 20.80 9.87
C ARG A 253 1.77 20.80 10.91
N THR A 254 0.64 21.38 10.55
CA THR A 254 -0.57 21.31 11.37
C THR A 254 -1.26 19.96 11.23
N VAL A 255 -2.05 19.57 12.23
CA VAL A 255 -2.90 18.35 12.17
C VAL A 255 -3.82 18.36 10.95
N ARG A 256 -4.38 19.54 10.60
CA ARG A 256 -5.24 19.69 9.43
C ARG A 256 -4.49 19.39 8.12
N GLU A 257 -3.29 19.94 7.93
CA GLU A 257 -2.46 19.67 6.76
C GLU A 257 -2.06 18.18 6.73
N PHE A 258 -1.75 17.61 7.91
CA PHE A 258 -1.41 16.20 8.05
C PHE A 258 -2.56 15.30 7.56
N MET A 259 -3.78 15.53 8.02
CA MET A 259 -4.96 14.77 7.60
C MET A 259 -5.28 14.95 6.12
N LEU A 260 -5.11 16.16 5.58
CA LEU A 260 -5.33 16.38 4.14
C LEU A 260 -4.36 15.55 3.29
N VAL A 261 -3.06 15.52 3.65
CA VAL A 261 -2.02 14.87 2.85
C VAL A 261 -1.97 13.37 3.07
N ASN A 262 -2.21 12.88 4.30
CA ASN A 262 -2.02 11.46 4.62
C ASN A 262 -3.33 10.66 4.72
N PHE A 263 -4.49 11.32 4.61
CA PHE A 263 -5.80 10.67 4.68
C PHE A 263 -6.70 11.05 3.49
N ILE A 264 -7.05 12.34 3.34
CA ILE A 264 -8.05 12.76 2.37
C ILE A 264 -7.54 12.63 0.92
N PHE A 265 -6.41 13.24 0.59
CA PHE A 265 -5.90 13.25 -0.79
C PHE A 265 -5.53 11.85 -1.30
N PRO A 266 -4.86 10.98 -0.53
CA PRO A 266 -4.59 9.64 -0.97
C PRO A 266 -5.86 8.80 -1.16
N SER A 267 -6.87 8.96 -0.28
CA SER A 267 -8.16 8.26 -0.42
C SER A 267 -8.88 8.67 -1.70
N LEU A 268 -8.92 9.98 -2.00
CA LEU A 268 -9.52 10.48 -3.24
C LEU A 268 -8.73 10.02 -4.48
N PHE A 269 -7.40 10.05 -4.41
CA PHE A 269 -6.56 9.52 -5.48
C PHE A 269 -6.87 8.05 -5.75
N ALA A 270 -7.00 7.23 -4.70
CA ALA A 270 -7.33 5.82 -4.82
C ALA A 270 -8.72 5.58 -5.44
N ILE A 271 -9.73 6.36 -5.04
CA ILE A 271 -11.07 6.28 -5.66
C ILE A 271 -10.98 6.57 -7.17
N VAL A 272 -10.31 7.66 -7.55
CA VAL A 272 -10.14 8.02 -8.96
C VAL A 272 -9.37 6.94 -9.72
N TRP A 273 -8.29 6.44 -9.14
CA TRP A 273 -7.48 5.38 -9.74
C TRP A 273 -8.28 4.10 -9.96
N MET A 274 -8.97 3.62 -8.92
CA MET A 274 -9.80 2.42 -9.02
C MET A 274 -10.97 2.62 -9.99
N SER A 275 -11.58 3.79 -10.02
CA SER A 275 -12.60 4.11 -11.02
C SER A 275 -12.10 3.91 -12.45
N ILE A 276 -10.90 4.39 -12.74
CA ILE A 276 -10.32 4.32 -14.10
C ILE A 276 -9.92 2.90 -14.45
N PHE A 277 -9.06 2.27 -13.65
CA PHE A 277 -8.44 1.00 -14.01
C PHE A 277 -9.37 -0.19 -13.76
N SER A 278 -10.05 -0.24 -12.62
CA SER A 278 -11.04 -1.27 -12.35
C SER A 278 -12.27 -1.14 -13.25
N GLY A 279 -12.68 0.10 -13.52
CA GLY A 279 -13.74 0.36 -14.49
C GLY A 279 -13.38 -0.08 -15.90
N THR A 280 -12.16 0.19 -16.36
CA THR A 280 -11.69 -0.27 -17.67
C THR A 280 -11.66 -1.80 -17.76
N ALA A 281 -11.11 -2.47 -16.74
CA ALA A 281 -11.05 -3.93 -16.70
C ALA A 281 -12.46 -4.56 -16.72
N LEU A 282 -13.37 -4.07 -15.88
CA LEU A 282 -14.76 -4.52 -15.86
C LEU A 282 -15.46 -4.30 -17.21
N TYR A 283 -15.27 -3.15 -17.84
CA TYR A 283 -15.86 -2.87 -19.15
C TYR A 283 -15.36 -3.86 -20.22
N GLN A 284 -14.06 -4.15 -20.25
CA GLN A 284 -13.48 -5.08 -21.22
C GLN A 284 -13.99 -6.50 -21.00
N GLU A 285 -14.06 -6.98 -19.75
CA GLU A 285 -14.61 -8.30 -19.41
C GLU A 285 -16.10 -8.40 -19.77
N ILE A 286 -16.92 -7.41 -19.37
CA ILE A 286 -18.38 -7.42 -19.58
C ILE A 286 -18.73 -7.42 -21.08
N ASN A 287 -17.98 -6.68 -21.88
CA ASN A 287 -18.24 -6.56 -23.32
C ASN A 287 -17.47 -7.59 -24.18
N GLY A 288 -16.79 -8.55 -23.56
CA GLY A 288 -16.04 -9.60 -24.28
C GLY A 288 -14.88 -9.07 -25.12
N ILE A 289 -14.33 -7.89 -24.76
CA ILE A 289 -13.16 -7.32 -25.43
C ILE A 289 -11.90 -8.10 -25.04
N ALA A 290 -11.81 -8.49 -23.76
CA ALA A 290 -10.78 -9.37 -23.23
C ALA A 290 -11.43 -10.33 -22.22
N ASP A 291 -11.04 -11.62 -22.26
CA ASP A 291 -11.42 -12.61 -21.25
C ASP A 291 -10.39 -12.55 -20.11
N LEU A 292 -10.61 -11.61 -19.18
CA LEU A 292 -9.68 -11.38 -18.07
C LEU A 292 -9.83 -12.44 -16.97
N HIS A 293 -11.03 -13.00 -16.82
CA HIS A 293 -11.31 -14.00 -15.80
C HIS A 293 -10.53 -15.31 -16.04
N GLN A 294 -10.19 -15.67 -17.28
CA GLN A 294 -9.38 -16.85 -17.55
C GLN A 294 -8.01 -16.81 -16.85
N TYR A 295 -7.39 -15.62 -16.77
CA TYR A 295 -6.11 -15.45 -16.07
C TYR A 295 -6.26 -15.60 -14.56
N ILE A 296 -7.37 -15.10 -14.00
CA ILE A 296 -7.70 -15.31 -12.59
C ILE A 296 -7.89 -16.79 -12.27
N ALA A 297 -8.69 -17.50 -13.10
CA ALA A 297 -8.94 -18.92 -12.94
C ALA A 297 -7.69 -19.80 -13.12
N ALA A 298 -6.70 -19.30 -13.86
CA ALA A 298 -5.39 -19.95 -14.05
C ALA A 298 -4.36 -19.58 -12.96
N GLY A 299 -4.70 -18.74 -11.95
CA GLY A 299 -3.74 -18.25 -10.95
C GLY A 299 -2.68 -17.31 -11.53
N GLN A 300 -3.02 -16.58 -12.58
CA GLN A 300 -2.14 -15.65 -13.32
C GLN A 300 -2.63 -14.21 -13.20
N GLU A 301 -3.00 -13.78 -12.00
CA GLU A 301 -3.54 -12.46 -11.72
C GLU A 301 -2.61 -11.31 -12.20
N GLN A 302 -1.30 -11.56 -12.20
CA GLN A 302 -0.29 -10.63 -12.70
C GLN A 302 -0.43 -10.31 -14.20
N SER A 303 -1.06 -11.18 -14.96
CA SER A 303 -1.24 -11.01 -16.42
C SER A 303 -2.44 -10.12 -16.76
N VAL A 304 -3.40 -9.98 -15.86
CA VAL A 304 -4.64 -9.22 -16.10
C VAL A 304 -4.37 -7.78 -16.52
N SER A 305 -3.46 -7.09 -15.83
CA SER A 305 -3.12 -5.69 -16.17
C SER A 305 -2.57 -5.58 -17.60
N TYR A 306 -1.73 -6.51 -18.01
CA TYR A 306 -1.14 -6.51 -19.36
C TYR A 306 -2.21 -6.75 -20.43
N GLU A 307 -3.13 -7.67 -20.20
CA GLU A 307 -4.23 -7.93 -21.12
C GLU A 307 -5.15 -6.71 -21.25
N VAL A 308 -5.42 -5.99 -20.14
CA VAL A 308 -6.17 -4.73 -20.19
C VAL A 308 -5.46 -3.70 -21.06
N PHE A 309 -4.14 -3.52 -20.89
CA PHE A 309 -3.38 -2.50 -21.62
C PHE A 309 -3.11 -2.87 -23.07
N LYS A 310 -3.14 -4.16 -23.44
CA LYS A 310 -3.05 -4.61 -24.84
C LYS A 310 -4.24 -4.15 -25.69
N GLN A 311 -5.37 -3.81 -25.06
CA GLN A 311 -6.54 -3.29 -25.75
C GLN A 311 -6.45 -1.81 -26.08
N PHE A 312 -5.38 -1.14 -25.63
CA PHE A 312 -5.16 0.28 -25.89
C PHE A 312 -4.40 0.52 -27.21
N PRO A 313 -4.53 1.72 -27.82
CA PRO A 313 -3.67 2.11 -28.93
C PRO A 313 -2.19 2.02 -28.54
N PHE A 314 -1.35 1.51 -29.45
CA PHE A 314 0.09 1.29 -29.21
C PHE A 314 0.38 0.35 -28.03
N PRO A 315 -0.17 -0.87 -27.99
CA PRO A 315 -0.18 -1.74 -26.82
C PRO A 315 1.21 -1.98 -26.24
N THR A 316 2.21 -2.26 -27.06
CA THR A 316 3.59 -2.48 -26.59
C THR A 316 4.16 -1.26 -25.85
N ALA A 317 3.90 -0.05 -26.36
CA ALA A 317 4.38 1.17 -25.71
C ALA A 317 3.69 1.39 -24.35
N VAL A 318 2.38 1.16 -24.27
CA VAL A 318 1.62 1.30 -23.02
C VAL A 318 2.06 0.26 -21.99
N VAL A 319 2.27 -0.98 -22.40
CA VAL A 319 2.77 -2.06 -21.52
C VAL A 319 4.17 -1.75 -20.99
N ILE A 320 5.10 -1.29 -21.85
CA ILE A 320 6.44 -0.85 -21.42
C ILE A 320 6.34 0.30 -20.44
N PHE A 321 5.51 1.30 -20.73
CA PHE A 321 5.29 2.45 -19.84
C PHE A 321 4.74 2.03 -18.48
N TYR A 322 3.78 1.09 -18.47
CA TYR A 322 3.25 0.51 -17.24
C TYR A 322 4.33 -0.23 -16.44
N MET A 323 5.18 -1.04 -17.08
CA MET A 323 6.28 -1.75 -16.41
C MET A 323 7.30 -0.79 -15.80
N ILE A 324 7.67 0.28 -16.52
CA ILE A 324 8.56 1.32 -15.99
C ILE A 324 7.93 2.00 -14.76
N SER A 325 6.66 2.37 -14.86
CA SER A 325 5.92 2.99 -13.75
C SER A 325 5.89 2.06 -12.54
N ALA A 326 5.61 0.78 -12.75
CA ALA A 326 5.62 -0.24 -11.72
C ALA A 326 6.99 -0.37 -11.05
N PHE A 327 8.07 -0.47 -11.83
CA PHE A 327 9.42 -0.58 -11.29
C PHE A 327 9.77 0.63 -10.41
N VAL A 328 9.48 1.85 -10.88
CA VAL A 328 9.73 3.09 -10.11
C VAL A 328 8.88 3.12 -8.84
N CYS A 329 7.62 2.65 -8.90
CA CYS A 329 6.77 2.49 -7.73
C CYS A 329 7.38 1.59 -6.65
N PHE A 330 7.90 0.42 -7.06
CA PHE A 330 8.54 -0.51 -6.14
C PHE A 330 9.80 0.07 -5.50
N VAL A 331 10.63 0.75 -6.28
CA VAL A 331 11.85 1.39 -5.78
C VAL A 331 11.51 2.49 -4.77
N THR A 332 10.56 3.38 -5.07
CA THR A 332 10.21 4.50 -4.18
C THR A 332 9.57 4.04 -2.87
N SER A 333 8.66 3.08 -2.93
CA SER A 333 8.03 2.51 -1.74
C SER A 333 9.04 1.77 -0.87
N SER A 334 9.93 0.99 -1.47
CA SER A 334 10.99 0.27 -0.75
C SER A 334 11.95 1.24 -0.07
N ASP A 335 12.43 2.28 -0.76
CA ASP A 335 13.36 3.26 -0.20
C ASP A 335 12.79 3.97 1.04
N SER A 336 11.54 4.41 0.99
CA SER A 336 10.86 5.06 2.11
C SER A 336 10.75 4.17 3.34
N ASN A 337 10.29 2.93 3.15
CA ASN A 337 10.06 2.00 4.24
C ASN A 337 11.38 1.44 4.81
N MET A 338 12.38 1.13 3.96
CA MET A 338 13.72 0.74 4.44
C MET A 338 14.39 1.86 5.23
N SER A 339 14.16 3.12 4.85
CA SER A 339 14.64 4.27 5.63
C SER A 339 14.00 4.31 7.02
N ALA A 340 12.69 4.03 7.15
CA ALA A 340 12.03 3.95 8.45
C ALA A 340 12.56 2.78 9.29
N MET A 341 12.71 1.58 8.70
CA MET A 341 13.27 0.40 9.36
C MET A 341 14.69 0.66 9.89
N ALA A 342 15.53 1.27 9.05
CA ALA A 342 16.88 1.64 9.45
C ALA A 342 16.89 2.64 10.61
N SER A 343 15.99 3.62 10.61
CA SER A 343 15.89 4.61 11.69
C SER A 343 15.45 3.99 13.01
N ILE A 344 14.44 3.09 13.01
CA ILE A 344 14.00 2.37 14.21
C ILE A 344 15.09 1.45 14.74
N SER A 345 15.87 0.87 13.85
CA SER A 345 16.99 -0.03 14.19
C SER A 345 18.29 0.71 14.56
N SER A 346 18.29 2.05 14.55
CA SER A 346 19.45 2.89 14.86
C SER A 346 19.27 3.61 16.19
N SER A 347 20.38 3.87 16.89
CA SER A 347 20.43 4.74 18.04
C SER A 347 20.73 6.18 17.62
N GLY A 348 20.33 7.17 18.45
CA GLY A 348 20.67 8.59 18.25
C GLY A 348 19.84 9.30 17.17
N ILE A 349 18.70 8.77 16.79
CA ILE A 349 17.77 9.43 15.89
C ILE A 349 17.14 10.64 16.59
N SER A 350 17.26 11.81 15.97
CA SER A 350 16.70 13.07 16.46
C SER A 350 16.16 13.90 15.29
N PRO A 351 15.41 14.98 15.54
CA PRO A 351 14.99 15.91 14.49
C PRO A 351 16.15 16.51 13.67
N GLU A 352 17.32 16.70 14.31
CA GLU A 352 18.55 17.21 13.68
C GLU A 352 19.31 16.12 12.92
N ASN A 353 19.19 14.86 13.36
CA ASN A 353 19.79 13.69 12.72
C ASN A 353 18.72 12.61 12.46
N PRO A 354 17.84 12.83 11.47
CA PRO A 354 16.65 11.99 11.27
C PRO A 354 16.93 10.69 10.50
N GLU A 355 18.14 10.50 9.97
CA GLU A 355 18.47 9.34 9.14
C GLU A 355 19.11 8.22 9.96
N GLY A 356 18.60 7.00 9.79
CA GLY A 356 19.24 5.80 10.31
C GLY A 356 20.50 5.43 9.54
N ASN A 357 21.26 4.51 10.10
CA ASN A 357 22.49 4.02 9.48
C ASN A 357 22.22 3.43 8.09
N GLN A 358 22.91 3.92 7.06
CA GLN A 358 22.72 3.48 5.67
C GLN A 358 23.00 1.98 5.50
N TRP A 359 23.94 1.41 6.26
CA TRP A 359 24.21 -0.02 6.24
C TRP A 359 22.97 -0.85 6.64
N LEU A 360 22.18 -0.37 7.60
CA LEU A 360 20.95 -1.03 8.01
C LEU A 360 19.88 -1.03 6.90
N LYS A 361 19.87 -0.02 6.04
CA LYS A 361 18.98 -0.03 4.85
C LYS A 361 19.33 -1.17 3.90
N ILE A 362 20.63 -1.43 3.70
CA ILE A 362 21.11 -2.54 2.87
C ILE A 362 20.72 -3.87 3.50
N VAL A 363 20.94 -4.03 4.80
CA VAL A 363 20.58 -5.27 5.53
C VAL A 363 19.09 -5.55 5.44
N TRP A 364 18.24 -4.54 5.73
CA TRP A 364 16.80 -4.70 5.64
C TRP A 364 16.33 -4.96 4.22
N GLY A 365 16.89 -4.27 3.23
CA GLY A 365 16.58 -4.51 1.82
C GLY A 365 16.91 -5.93 1.35
N ALA A 366 18.09 -6.42 1.72
CA ALA A 366 18.48 -7.80 1.42
C ALA A 366 17.57 -8.80 2.13
N ALA A 367 17.25 -8.57 3.41
CA ALA A 367 16.36 -9.45 4.17
C ALA A 367 14.94 -9.51 3.56
N VAL A 368 14.31 -8.36 3.31
CA VAL A 368 12.96 -8.30 2.72
C VAL A 368 12.95 -8.89 1.31
N GLY A 369 13.93 -8.54 0.47
CA GLY A 369 14.05 -9.10 -0.87
C GLY A 369 14.21 -10.62 -0.87
N THR A 370 15.04 -11.16 0.03
CA THR A 370 15.22 -12.60 0.17
C THR A 370 13.94 -13.29 0.62
N VAL A 371 13.25 -12.75 1.65
CA VAL A 371 11.96 -13.29 2.12
C VAL A 371 10.93 -13.29 1.00
N ALA A 372 10.80 -12.17 0.26
CA ALA A 372 9.89 -12.07 -0.87
C ALA A 372 10.16 -13.13 -1.93
N TRP A 373 11.41 -13.23 -2.39
CA TRP A 373 11.84 -14.21 -3.40
C TRP A 373 11.61 -15.64 -2.95
N VAL A 374 11.99 -15.98 -1.72
CA VAL A 374 11.80 -17.33 -1.16
C VAL A 374 10.31 -17.67 -1.12
N MET A 375 9.49 -16.77 -0.59
CA MET A 375 8.06 -17.04 -0.45
C MET A 375 7.38 -17.28 -1.79
N ILE A 376 7.57 -16.40 -2.79
CA ILE A 376 6.96 -16.62 -4.11
C ILE A 376 7.51 -17.86 -4.83
N SER A 377 8.77 -18.25 -4.56
CA SER A 377 9.40 -19.41 -5.18
C SER A 377 8.91 -20.75 -4.61
N PHE A 378 8.56 -20.80 -3.33
CA PHE A 378 8.24 -22.05 -2.62
C PHE A 378 6.76 -22.22 -2.28
N THR A 379 5.94 -21.18 -2.36
CA THR A 379 4.51 -21.23 -1.98
C THR A 379 3.56 -21.14 -3.17
N GLY A 380 4.07 -21.13 -4.41
CA GLY A 380 3.23 -21.09 -5.60
C GLY A 380 2.69 -19.69 -5.97
N GLY A 381 3.42 -18.62 -5.65
CA GLY A 381 3.10 -17.27 -6.12
C GLY A 381 2.24 -16.47 -5.12
N THR A 382 0.97 -16.16 -5.47
CA THR A 382 0.12 -15.24 -4.67
C THR A 382 -0.28 -15.78 -3.29
N ASP A 383 -0.29 -17.09 -3.07
CA ASP A 383 -0.59 -17.67 -1.75
C ASP A 383 0.46 -17.29 -0.70
N GLY A 384 1.74 -17.24 -1.09
CA GLY A 384 2.80 -16.77 -0.20
C GLY A 384 2.61 -15.33 0.25
N ILE A 385 2.12 -14.48 -0.66
CA ILE A 385 1.79 -13.08 -0.37
C ILE A 385 0.70 -12.98 0.69
N ARG A 386 -0.36 -13.77 0.56
CA ARG A 386 -1.49 -13.78 1.52
C ARG A 386 -1.06 -14.27 2.90
N ILE A 387 -0.26 -15.34 2.96
CA ILE A 387 0.28 -15.88 4.22
C ILE A 387 1.12 -14.83 4.95
N LEU A 388 2.08 -14.21 4.25
CA LEU A 388 2.94 -13.18 4.84
C LEU A 388 2.15 -11.99 5.39
N SER A 389 1.18 -11.49 4.61
CA SER A 389 0.34 -10.37 5.02
C SER A 389 -0.44 -10.69 6.30
N THR A 390 -1.02 -11.88 6.39
CA THR A 390 -1.78 -12.30 7.57
C THR A 390 -0.88 -12.44 8.81
N LEU A 391 0.30 -13.01 8.65
CA LEU A 391 1.28 -13.16 9.75
C LEU A 391 1.75 -11.81 10.30
N GLY A 392 1.96 -10.81 9.43
CA GLY A 392 2.36 -9.47 9.85
C GLY A 392 1.20 -8.65 10.40
N GLY A 393 0.01 -8.79 9.82
CA GLY A 393 -1.16 -7.97 10.15
C GLY A 393 -1.71 -8.22 11.56
N PHE A 394 -1.69 -9.45 12.04
CA PHE A 394 -2.29 -9.79 13.35
C PHE A 394 -1.63 -9.06 14.53
N PRO A 395 -0.29 -9.11 14.74
CA PRO A 395 0.31 -8.37 15.84
C PRO A 395 0.20 -6.85 15.65
N ALA A 396 0.24 -6.36 14.42
CA ALA A 396 0.06 -4.96 14.13
C ALA A 396 -1.36 -4.46 14.43
N ALA A 397 -2.40 -5.30 14.26
CA ALA A 397 -3.77 -4.96 14.65
C ALA A 397 -3.91 -4.68 16.14
N ILE A 398 -3.25 -5.47 17.00
CA ILE A 398 -3.26 -5.25 18.44
C ILE A 398 -2.60 -3.90 18.78
N LEU A 399 -1.47 -3.62 18.16
CA LEU A 399 -0.78 -2.34 18.36
C LEU A 399 -1.66 -1.17 17.89
N GLU A 400 -2.30 -1.28 16.73
CA GLU A 400 -3.15 -0.21 16.17
C GLU A 400 -4.32 0.13 17.12
N LEU A 401 -4.95 -0.88 17.72
CA LEU A 401 -5.99 -0.66 18.74
C LEU A 401 -5.45 0.10 19.96
N LEU A 402 -4.24 -0.21 20.41
CA LEU A 402 -3.58 0.55 21.48
C LEU A 402 -3.24 1.99 21.05
N ILE A 403 -2.80 2.18 19.82
CA ILE A 403 -2.52 3.51 19.26
C ILE A 403 -3.79 4.35 19.18
N ILE A 404 -4.91 3.78 18.73
CA ILE A 404 -6.22 4.45 18.73
C ILE A 404 -6.59 4.89 20.16
N GLY A 405 -6.48 4.00 21.13
CA GLY A 405 -6.75 4.33 22.53
C GLY A 405 -5.83 5.44 23.06
N ALA A 406 -4.54 5.40 22.70
CA ALA A 406 -3.58 6.43 23.06
C ALA A 406 -3.92 7.79 22.44
N LEU A 407 -4.28 7.81 21.16
CA LEU A 407 -4.68 9.03 20.46
C LEU A 407 -5.96 9.63 21.06
N VAL A 408 -6.96 8.82 21.37
CA VAL A 408 -8.19 9.26 22.05
C VAL A 408 -7.85 9.88 23.41
N ARG A 409 -6.97 9.25 24.19
CA ARG A 409 -6.51 9.79 25.46
C ARG A 409 -5.79 11.12 25.30
N VAL A 410 -4.93 11.26 24.29
CA VAL A 410 -4.24 12.51 23.98
C VAL A 410 -5.23 13.61 23.62
N VAL A 411 -6.22 13.32 22.79
CA VAL A 411 -7.25 14.31 22.38
C VAL A 411 -8.08 14.78 23.57
N LEU A 412 -8.45 13.84 24.46
CA LEU A 412 -9.29 14.18 25.63
C LEU A 412 -8.53 14.86 26.76
N PHE A 413 -7.22 14.63 26.91
CA PHE A 413 -6.42 15.10 28.03
C PHE A 413 -5.14 15.82 27.56
N HIS A 414 -5.22 16.56 26.47
CA HIS A 414 -4.11 17.20 25.79
C HIS A 414 -3.24 18.06 26.73
N GLU A 415 -3.86 18.89 27.56
CA GLU A 415 -3.16 19.81 28.50
C GLU A 415 -2.28 19.07 29.51
N GLN A 416 -2.71 17.88 29.94
CA GLN A 416 -1.97 17.07 30.92
C GLN A 416 -0.80 16.28 30.31
N LEU A 417 -0.82 16.04 28.99
CA LEU A 417 0.12 15.17 28.30
C LEU A 417 1.14 15.91 27.44
N SER A 418 0.84 17.15 27.06
CA SER A 418 1.70 17.95 26.19
C SER A 418 2.86 18.63 26.95
N GLY A 419 2.80 18.74 28.29
CA GLY A 419 3.81 19.44 29.07
C GLY A 419 3.93 20.93 28.73
N VAL A 420 2.89 21.50 28.12
CA VAL A 420 2.78 22.94 27.85
C VAL A 420 2.03 23.54 29.03
N ASP A 421 2.78 24.07 30.02
CA ASP A 421 2.31 25.06 30.96
C ASP A 421 2.29 26.44 30.30
#